data_40636db380e95689c3aa12e7aea20f19
#
_entry.id   40636db380e95689c3aa12e7aea20f19
#
_cell.length_a   1.000
_cell.length_b   1.000
_cell.length_c   1.000
_cell.angle_alpha   90.00
_cell.angle_beta   90.00
_cell.angle_gamma   90.00
#
_symmetry.space_group_name_H-M   'P 1'
#
loop_
_entity.id
_entity.type
_entity.pdbx_description
1 polymer ?
#
loop_
_entity_poly.entity_id
_entity_poly.type
_entity_poly.pdbx_seq_one_letter_code
_entity_poly.pdbx_strand_id
1 'polypeptide(L)' 'MQALVEELRSFDPQSAERIDSHNVGRIIRAIEIYRTTGMTMTEHMEQSRRIPSPYSAC' A
#
# COMPACT_ATOMS: atom_id res chain seq x y z
N MET A 1 9.51 -15.88 -2.56
CA MET A 1 9.53 -14.43 -2.50
C MET A 1 8.74 -13.80 -3.62
N GLN A 2 8.88 -14.33 -4.80
CA GLN A 2 8.08 -13.79 -5.91
C GLN A 2 6.59 -13.93 -5.65
N ALA A 3 6.21 -14.94 -4.89
CA ALA A 3 4.80 -15.13 -4.59
C ALA A 3 4.21 -13.92 -3.89
N LEU A 4 4.98 -13.29 -3.02
CA LEU A 4 4.50 -12.11 -2.32
C LEU A 4 4.31 -10.93 -3.27
N VAL A 5 5.26 -10.77 -4.17
CA VAL A 5 5.16 -9.68 -5.14
C VAL A 5 3.96 -9.90 -6.05
N GLU A 6 3.77 -11.13 -6.47
CA GLU A 6 2.64 -11.44 -7.34
C GLU A 6 1.32 -11.24 -6.63
N GLU A 7 1.27 -11.61 -5.37
CA GLU A 7 0.05 -11.41 -4.61
C GLU A 7 -0.25 -9.91 -4.49
N LEU A 8 0.75 -9.12 -4.17
CA LEU A 8 0.56 -7.68 -4.09
C LEU A 8 0.15 -7.11 -5.43
N ARG A 9 0.78 -7.58 -6.49
CA ARG A 9 0.48 -7.09 -7.82
C ARG A 9 -0.95 -7.41 -8.23
N SER A 10 -1.50 -8.46 -7.67
CA SER A 10 -2.84 -8.89 -8.02
C SER A 10 -3.87 -7.85 -7.62
N PHE A 11 -3.69 -7.21 -6.49
CA PHE A 11 -4.64 -6.21 -6.05
C PHE A 11 -4.07 -4.81 -6.02
N ASP A 12 -2.76 -4.67 -6.03
CA ASP A 12 -2.15 -3.35 -5.98
C ASP A 12 -0.90 -3.33 -6.84
N PRO A 13 -1.07 -3.32 -8.16
CA PRO A 13 0.09 -3.32 -9.05
C PRO A 13 0.95 -2.09 -8.91
N GLN A 14 0.36 -0.98 -8.52
CA GLN A 14 1.12 0.25 -8.37
C GLN A 14 2.12 0.13 -7.24
N SER A 15 1.68 -0.39 -6.12
CA SER A 15 2.60 -0.60 -5.01
C SER A 15 3.64 -1.65 -5.34
N ALA A 16 3.24 -2.67 -6.07
CA ALA A 16 4.17 -3.72 -6.45
C ALA A 16 5.30 -3.16 -7.31
N GLU A 17 4.98 -2.20 -8.14
CA GLU A 17 6.00 -1.57 -8.96
C GLU A 17 6.86 -0.60 -8.15
N ARG A 18 6.23 0.09 -7.23
CA ARG A 18 6.91 1.08 -6.43
C ARG A 18 7.87 0.44 -5.44
N ILE A 19 7.44 -0.64 -4.82
CA ILE A 19 8.25 -1.30 -3.81
C ILE A 19 9.24 -2.22 -4.50
N ASP A 20 10.49 -2.12 -4.08
CA ASP A 20 11.51 -3.00 -4.60
C ASP A 20 11.18 -4.44 -4.22
N SER A 21 11.31 -5.35 -5.18
CA SER A 21 11.02 -6.75 -4.92
C SER A 21 11.95 -7.32 -3.85
N HIS A 22 13.07 -6.69 -3.63
CA HIS A 22 13.99 -7.12 -2.59
C HIS A 22 13.53 -6.66 -1.21
N ASN A 23 12.63 -5.71 -1.16
CA ASN A 23 12.16 -5.17 0.11
C ASN A 23 10.96 -5.96 0.59
N VAL A 24 11.22 -7.18 1.06
CA VAL A 24 10.15 -8.08 1.45
C VAL A 24 9.31 -7.51 2.58
N GLY A 25 9.96 -6.82 3.50
CA GLY A 25 9.23 -6.26 4.63
C GLY A 25 8.15 -5.29 4.20
N ARG A 26 8.44 -4.45 3.24
CA ARG A 26 7.45 -3.50 2.74
C ARG A 26 6.34 -4.20 1.98
N ILE A 27 6.70 -5.23 1.25
CA ILE A 27 5.70 -5.98 0.50
C ILE A 27 4.71 -6.62 1.46
N ILE A 28 5.23 -7.24 2.50
CA ILE A 28 4.38 -7.86 3.51
C ILE A 28 3.49 -6.81 4.17
N ARG A 29 4.06 -5.67 4.47
CA ARG A 29 3.29 -4.61 5.12
C ARG A 29 2.14 -4.15 4.23
N ALA A 30 2.41 -3.99 2.96
CA ALA A 30 1.38 -3.58 2.03
C ALA A 30 0.24 -4.58 1.97
N ILE A 31 0.60 -5.86 1.97
CA ILE A 31 -0.42 -6.90 1.96
C ILE A 31 -1.21 -6.89 3.26
N GLU A 32 -0.55 -6.68 4.36
CA GLU A 32 -1.22 -6.64 5.66
C GLU A 32 -2.21 -5.49 5.70
N ILE A 33 -1.82 -4.34 5.21
CA ILE A 33 -2.71 -3.19 5.19
C ILE A 33 -3.97 -3.52 4.41
N TYR A 34 -3.80 -4.16 3.27
CA TYR A 34 -4.96 -4.52 2.45
C TYR A 34 -5.87 -5.48 3.19
N ARG A 35 -5.30 -6.47 3.87
CA ARG A 35 -6.09 -7.47 4.57
C ARG A 35 -6.77 -6.89 5.81
N THR A 36 -6.12 -5.94 6.43
CA THR A 36 -6.65 -5.36 7.66
C THR A 36 -7.72 -4.32 7.39
N THR A 37 -7.43 -3.43 6.46
CA THR A 37 -8.34 -2.31 6.18
C THR A 37 -9.25 -2.56 4.99
N GLY A 38 -8.89 -3.53 4.17
CA GLY A 38 -9.65 -3.77 2.95
C GLY A 38 -9.28 -2.79 1.84
N MET A 39 -8.29 -1.98 2.07
CA MET A 39 -7.84 -1.00 1.08
C MET A 39 -6.39 -1.23 0.75
N THR A 40 -6.07 -1.00 -0.52
CA THR A 40 -4.68 -1.13 -0.92
C THR A 40 -3.86 0.02 -0.37
N MET A 41 -2.54 -0.20 -0.36
CA MET A 41 -1.64 0.84 0.13
C MET A 41 -1.79 2.11 -0.71
N THR A 42 -1.96 1.94 -2.01
CA THR A 42 -2.13 3.08 -2.90
C THR A 42 -3.39 3.85 -2.55
N GLU A 43 -4.47 3.14 -2.34
CA GLU A 43 -5.73 3.78 -1.96
C GLU A 43 -5.60 4.49 -0.63
N HIS A 44 -4.93 3.85 0.29
CA HIS A 44 -4.76 4.43 1.62
C HIS A 44 -3.98 5.74 1.53
N MET A 45 -2.97 5.76 0.71
CA MET A 45 -2.18 6.97 0.55
C MET A 45 -2.96 8.06 -0.15
N GLU A 46 -3.75 7.69 -1.12
CA GLU A 46 -4.56 8.66 -1.84
C GLU A 46 -5.59 9.29 -0.93
N GLN A 47 -6.21 8.48 -0.11
CA GLN A 47 -7.19 9.00 0.84
C GLN A 47 -6.54 9.98 1.80
N SER A 48 -5.37 9.62 2.28
CA SER A 48 -4.67 10.48 3.21
C SER A 48 -4.33 11.82 2.56
N ARG A 49 -4.10 11.79 1.26
CA ARG A 49 -3.78 12.99 0.52
C ARG A 49 -5.00 13.84 0.25
N ARG A 50 -6.09 13.16 -0.04
CA ARG A 50 -7.31 13.82 -0.45
C ARG A 50 -7.94 14.60 0.67
N ILE A 51 -7.90 14.06 1.85
CA ILE A 51 -8.55 14.69 2.98
C ILE A 51 -7.75 15.92 3.39
N PRO A 52 -8.32 17.08 3.19
CA PRO A 52 -7.67 18.31 3.65
C PRO A 52 -7.69 18.28 5.16
N SER A 53 -6.60 17.95 5.70
CA SER A 53 -6.50 17.79 7.11
C SER A 53 -6.90 19.07 7.82
N PRO A 54 -8.01 19.10 8.49
CA PRO A 54 -8.47 20.31 9.16
C PRO A 54 -7.56 20.70 10.30
N TYR A 55 -6.90 19.76 10.86
CA TYR A 55 -6.01 20.12 11.92
C TYR A 55 -4.68 20.57 11.39
N SER A 56 -4.41 20.29 10.18
CA SER A 56 -3.20 20.86 9.64
C SER A 56 -3.29 22.37 9.74
N ALA A 57 -4.49 22.86 9.76
CA ALA A 57 -4.68 24.28 9.93
C ALA A 57 -4.35 24.73 11.34
N CYS A 58 -4.34 23.84 12.23
CA CYS A 58 -4.01 24.19 13.60
C CYS A 58 -2.56 24.54 13.74
#